data_acd3cf8f34271184c2d26817aa6d474c
#
_entry.id   acd3cf8f34271184c2d26817aa6d474c
#
_cell.length_a   1.000
_cell.length_b   1.000
_cell.length_c   1.000
_cell.angle_alpha   90.00
_cell.angle_beta   90.00
_cell.angle_gamma   90.00
#
_symmetry.space_group_name_H-M   'P 1'
#
loop_
_entity.id
_entity.type
_entity.pdbx_description
1 polymer ?
#
loop_
_entity_poly.entity_id
_entity_poly.type
_entity_poly.pdbx_seq_one_letter_code
_entity_poly.pdbx_strand_id
1 'polypeptide(L)'
;EKIGGWSQLGSDKLTGAARGLHHMVNKIGIKFSLIGTNRILYAYTGGVYYDIHPLVNPSGTAVTNFFSTTNGSPTVTLTFPSAHGFVAGDIIMFDDAATFTAITGSNFGSADFCDKKFMVTSIVDPVSLTITMPSNETGGGATTSGGITYFRYYHVGPADQVGVFGYGISQWGGTVANPQTTTLNGGLGADAYGT
;
A
#
# COMPACT_ATOMS: atom_id res chain seq x y z
N GLU A 1 9.40 -14.80 -39.86
CA GLU A 1 8.25 -14.07 -39.27
C GLU A 1 8.71 -13.39 -37.99
N LYS A 2 8.67 -12.07 -37.94
CA LYS A 2 9.02 -11.35 -36.71
C LYS A 2 7.87 -11.47 -35.72
N ILE A 3 8.11 -12.08 -34.57
CA ILE A 3 7.16 -12.07 -33.47
C ILE A 3 6.93 -10.60 -33.07
N GLY A 4 5.69 -10.14 -33.13
CA GLY A 4 5.31 -8.79 -32.71
C GLY A 4 5.73 -8.51 -31.28
N GLY A 5 6.04 -7.26 -30.98
CA GLY A 5 6.39 -6.84 -29.63
C GLY A 5 5.23 -7.01 -28.64
N TRP A 6 5.54 -6.95 -27.36
CA TRP A 6 4.55 -6.97 -26.29
C TRP A 6 3.71 -5.69 -26.33
N SER A 7 2.41 -5.82 -26.22
CA SER A 7 1.51 -4.68 -25.98
C SER A 7 1.00 -4.70 -24.54
N GLN A 8 0.84 -3.52 -23.96
CA GLN A 8 0.28 -3.41 -22.62
C GLN A 8 -1.20 -3.81 -22.64
N LEU A 9 -1.61 -4.66 -21.71
CA LEU A 9 -2.99 -5.05 -21.53
C LEU A 9 -3.69 -4.02 -20.59
N GLY A 10 -4.40 -3.09 -21.18
CA GLY A 10 -5.06 -2.00 -20.44
C GLY A 10 -4.12 -0.84 -20.10
N SER A 11 -4.68 0.23 -19.55
CA SER A 11 -3.97 1.45 -19.12
C SER A 11 -3.56 1.43 -17.66
N ASP A 12 -4.16 0.56 -16.85
CA ASP A 12 -4.01 0.57 -15.41
C ASP A 12 -2.72 -0.11 -14.97
N LYS A 13 -2.06 0.52 -14.02
CA LYS A 13 -0.86 -0.03 -13.39
C LYS A 13 -1.21 -0.72 -12.09
N LEU A 14 -0.70 -1.94 -11.92
CA LEU A 14 -0.82 -2.64 -10.65
C LEU A 14 0.05 -1.96 -9.58
N THR A 15 -0.48 -1.87 -8.37
CA THR A 15 0.29 -1.43 -7.21
C THR A 15 1.20 -2.57 -6.76
N GLY A 16 2.51 -2.38 -6.90
CA GLY A 16 3.52 -3.38 -6.61
C GLY A 16 3.90 -4.26 -7.81
N ALA A 17 4.90 -5.11 -7.60
CA ALA A 17 5.38 -6.06 -8.61
C ALA A 17 4.59 -7.36 -8.53
N ALA A 18 4.06 -7.84 -9.66
CA ALA A 18 3.37 -9.12 -9.72
C ALA A 18 4.33 -10.27 -9.34
N ARG A 19 3.92 -11.09 -8.38
CA ARG A 19 4.68 -12.22 -7.83
C ARG A 19 4.02 -13.56 -8.09
N GLY A 20 2.72 -13.57 -8.29
CA GLY A 20 1.96 -14.79 -8.54
C GLY A 20 0.75 -14.53 -9.41
N LEU A 21 0.39 -15.52 -10.21
CA LEU A 21 -0.79 -15.52 -11.07
C LEU A 21 -1.50 -16.87 -10.89
N HIS A 22 -2.82 -16.81 -10.66
CA HIS A 22 -3.66 -18.00 -10.60
C HIS A 22 -4.93 -17.79 -11.41
N HIS A 23 -5.25 -18.75 -12.26
CA HIS A 23 -6.48 -18.74 -13.04
C HIS A 23 -7.55 -19.60 -12.39
N MET A 24 -8.75 -19.10 -12.34
CA MET A 24 -9.90 -19.82 -11.80
C MET A 24 -11.17 -19.55 -12.63
N VAL A 25 -12.11 -20.48 -12.55
CA VAL A 25 -13.44 -20.36 -13.15
C VAL A 25 -14.46 -20.55 -12.03
N ASN A 26 -15.41 -19.65 -11.94
CA ASN A 26 -16.48 -19.77 -10.94
C ASN A 26 -17.57 -20.77 -11.38
N LYS A 27 -18.55 -21.05 -10.50
CA LYS A 27 -19.61 -22.01 -10.77
C LYS A 27 -20.50 -21.68 -11.97
N ILE A 28 -20.51 -20.43 -12.40
CA ILE A 28 -21.31 -19.96 -13.55
C ILE A 28 -20.45 -19.74 -14.81
N GLY A 29 -19.21 -20.22 -14.82
CA GLY A 29 -18.34 -20.23 -16.00
C GLY A 29 -17.54 -18.94 -16.21
N ILE A 30 -17.59 -17.95 -15.32
CA ILE A 30 -16.79 -16.72 -15.45
C ILE A 30 -15.33 -17.03 -15.09
N LYS A 31 -14.42 -16.61 -15.96
CA LYS A 31 -12.97 -16.78 -15.79
C LYS A 31 -12.38 -15.57 -15.07
N PHE A 32 -11.56 -15.84 -14.08
CA PHE A 32 -10.80 -14.88 -13.33
C PHE A 32 -9.31 -15.20 -13.37
N SER A 33 -8.48 -14.17 -13.39
CA SER A 33 -7.04 -14.27 -13.14
C SER A 33 -6.74 -13.53 -11.84
N LEU A 34 -6.37 -14.26 -10.79
CA LEU A 34 -5.92 -13.67 -9.53
C LEU A 34 -4.45 -13.31 -9.66
N ILE A 35 -4.11 -12.07 -9.36
CA ILE A 35 -2.76 -11.53 -9.48
C ILE A 35 -2.30 -11.05 -8.12
N GLY A 36 -1.39 -11.79 -7.51
CA GLY A 36 -0.72 -11.40 -6.27
C GLY A 36 0.48 -10.51 -6.57
N THR A 37 0.46 -9.27 -6.10
CA THR A 37 1.65 -8.42 -6.08
C THR A 37 2.32 -8.51 -4.71
N ASN A 38 3.49 -7.90 -4.55
CA ASN A 38 4.10 -7.75 -3.23
C ASN A 38 3.40 -6.70 -2.35
N ARG A 39 2.28 -6.14 -2.80
CA ARG A 39 1.53 -5.09 -2.09
C ARG A 39 0.04 -5.38 -1.99
N ILE A 40 -0.59 -5.79 -3.07
CA ILE A 40 -2.04 -5.91 -3.19
C ILE A 40 -2.40 -7.16 -3.99
N LEU A 41 -3.54 -7.75 -3.68
CA LEU A 41 -4.15 -8.84 -4.44
C LEU A 41 -5.22 -8.29 -5.37
N TYR A 42 -5.15 -8.64 -6.64
CA TYR A 42 -6.10 -8.25 -7.68
C TYR A 42 -6.82 -9.45 -8.26
N ALA A 43 -8.06 -9.22 -8.70
CA ALA A 43 -8.78 -10.11 -9.60
C ALA A 43 -8.94 -9.40 -10.96
N TYR A 44 -8.56 -10.08 -12.02
CA TYR A 44 -8.75 -9.60 -13.39
C TYR A 44 -9.83 -10.42 -14.07
N THR A 45 -10.85 -9.76 -14.60
CA THR A 45 -11.91 -10.38 -15.40
C THR A 45 -12.55 -9.35 -16.31
N GLY A 46 -12.98 -9.76 -17.50
CA GLY A 46 -13.66 -8.85 -18.44
C GLY A 46 -12.85 -7.64 -18.88
N GLY A 47 -11.52 -7.66 -18.80
CA GLY A 47 -10.66 -6.53 -19.17
C GLY A 47 -10.37 -5.55 -18.02
N VAL A 48 -10.92 -5.78 -16.83
CA VAL A 48 -10.82 -4.87 -15.68
C VAL A 48 -10.11 -5.54 -14.51
N TYR A 49 -9.30 -4.75 -13.79
CA TYR A 49 -8.67 -5.15 -12.53
C TYR A 49 -9.55 -4.70 -11.36
N TYR A 50 -9.87 -5.64 -10.50
CA TYR A 50 -10.57 -5.41 -9.25
C TYR A 50 -9.60 -5.60 -8.09
N ASP A 51 -9.51 -4.63 -7.22
CA ASP A 51 -8.81 -4.75 -5.96
C ASP A 51 -9.64 -5.61 -5.01
N ILE A 52 -9.09 -6.75 -4.60
CA ILE A 52 -9.75 -7.70 -3.70
C ILE A 52 -8.96 -7.92 -2.42
N HIS A 53 -7.96 -7.06 -2.18
CA HIS A 53 -7.14 -7.16 -0.98
C HIS A 53 -7.93 -6.73 0.25
N PRO A 54 -7.90 -7.50 1.34
CA PRO A 54 -8.66 -7.15 2.54
C PRO A 54 -8.17 -5.86 3.19
N LEU A 55 -9.12 -5.14 3.78
CA LEU A 55 -8.87 -3.89 4.51
C LEU A 55 -8.90 -4.12 6.01
N VAL A 56 -8.00 -3.45 6.73
CA VAL A 56 -7.97 -3.44 8.20
C VAL A 56 -9.18 -2.68 8.74
N ASN A 57 -9.58 -1.60 8.06
CA ASN A 57 -10.72 -0.76 8.41
C ASN A 57 -11.70 -0.64 7.23
N PRO A 58 -12.48 -1.68 6.92
CA PRO A 58 -13.31 -1.73 5.71
C PRO A 58 -14.39 -0.65 5.63
N SER A 59 -14.77 -0.05 6.76
CA SER A 59 -15.68 1.10 6.79
C SER A 59 -14.97 2.45 6.61
N GLY A 60 -13.65 2.41 6.45
CA GLY A 60 -12.83 3.62 6.45
C GLY A 60 -12.67 4.25 7.83
N THR A 61 -11.80 5.22 7.94
CA THR A 61 -11.60 6.04 9.14
C THR A 61 -11.50 7.50 8.74
N ALA A 62 -12.40 8.32 9.26
CA ALA A 62 -12.42 9.76 9.00
C ALA A 62 -11.40 10.49 9.88
N VAL A 63 -10.63 11.38 9.28
CA VAL A 63 -9.66 12.24 9.97
C VAL A 63 -9.72 13.65 9.42
N THR A 64 -9.37 14.63 10.25
CA THR A 64 -9.32 16.06 9.90
C THR A 64 -7.91 16.61 10.08
N ASN A 65 -7.55 17.66 9.35
CA ASN A 65 -6.22 18.29 9.40
C ASN A 65 -5.07 17.28 9.18
N PHE A 66 -5.24 16.43 8.18
CA PHE A 66 -4.50 15.19 8.05
C PHE A 66 -3.16 15.35 7.33
N PHE A 67 -3.12 16.27 6.34
CA PHE A 67 -1.95 16.43 5.50
C PHE A 67 -1.09 17.63 5.89
N SER A 68 0.21 17.47 5.80
CA SER A 68 1.19 18.56 5.90
C SER A 68 2.24 18.39 4.81
N THR A 69 2.55 19.48 4.10
CA THR A 69 3.50 19.50 2.99
C THR A 69 4.61 20.51 3.24
N THR A 70 5.74 20.34 2.56
CA THR A 70 6.89 21.25 2.64
C THR A 70 7.29 21.66 1.23
N ASN A 71 7.44 22.97 1.00
CA ASN A 71 7.88 23.50 -0.29
C ASN A 71 9.20 22.86 -0.75
N GLY A 72 9.24 22.48 -2.02
CA GLY A 72 10.39 21.82 -2.64
C GLY A 72 10.50 20.30 -2.36
N SER A 73 9.61 19.73 -1.55
CA SER A 73 9.63 18.30 -1.17
C SER A 73 8.47 17.52 -1.78
N PRO A 74 8.69 16.30 -2.24
CA PRO A 74 7.59 15.40 -2.64
C PRO A 74 6.97 14.66 -1.43
N THR A 75 7.51 14.88 -0.23
CA THR A 75 7.08 14.19 0.99
C THR A 75 5.86 14.88 1.58
N VAL A 76 4.83 14.11 1.82
CA VAL A 76 3.62 14.55 2.56
C VAL A 76 3.58 13.80 3.88
N THR A 77 3.45 14.56 4.97
CA THR A 77 3.26 14.01 6.30
C THR A 77 1.78 13.87 6.59
N LEU A 78 1.39 12.72 7.08
CA LEU A 78 0.04 12.39 7.53
C LEU A 78 0.03 12.35 9.05
N THR A 79 -0.90 13.08 9.68
CA THR A 79 -1.03 13.12 11.14
C THR A 79 -2.37 12.56 11.56
N PHE A 80 -2.36 11.58 12.45
CA PHE A 80 -3.52 10.87 12.96
C PHE A 80 -3.89 11.34 14.36
N PRO A 81 -5.16 11.29 14.73
CA PRO A 81 -5.60 11.69 16.08
C PRO A 81 -5.18 10.69 17.18
N SER A 82 -4.80 9.49 16.80
CA SER A 82 -4.35 8.42 17.70
C SER A 82 -3.34 7.53 17.00
N ALA A 83 -2.73 6.60 17.72
CA ALA A 83 -1.75 5.67 17.15
C ALA A 83 -2.33 4.92 15.94
N HIS A 84 -1.66 5.07 14.80
CA HIS A 84 -2.15 4.58 13.50
C HIS A 84 -1.84 3.10 13.24
N GLY A 85 -0.82 2.54 13.89
CA GLY A 85 -0.43 1.14 13.74
C GLY A 85 0.11 0.74 12.37
N PHE A 86 0.35 1.68 11.44
CA PHE A 86 1.01 1.41 10.17
C PHE A 86 2.49 1.08 10.38
N VAL A 87 3.04 0.32 9.45
CA VAL A 87 4.48 0.12 9.28
C VAL A 87 4.93 0.63 7.91
N ALA A 88 6.22 0.92 7.77
CA ALA A 88 6.76 1.31 6.47
C ALA A 88 6.50 0.21 5.43
N GLY A 89 6.06 0.62 4.25
CA GLY A 89 5.67 -0.30 3.20
C GLY A 89 4.18 -0.70 3.17
N ASP A 90 3.41 -0.40 4.19
CA ASP A 90 1.95 -0.55 4.16
C ASP A 90 1.33 0.30 3.06
N ILE A 91 0.15 -0.07 2.62
CA ILE A 91 -0.63 0.69 1.66
C ILE A 91 -1.78 1.40 2.36
N ILE A 92 -1.90 2.70 2.08
CA ILE A 92 -3.04 3.54 2.46
C ILE A 92 -3.73 4.04 1.20
N MET A 93 -5.05 4.07 1.21
CA MET A 93 -5.88 4.65 0.16
C MET A 93 -6.79 5.70 0.80
N PHE A 94 -7.08 6.76 0.07
CA PHE A 94 -8.01 7.79 0.49
C PHE A 94 -9.30 7.66 -0.32
N ASP A 95 -10.42 7.92 0.36
CA ASP A 95 -11.75 7.89 -0.25
C ASP A 95 -11.92 9.03 -1.28
N ASP A 96 -12.93 8.89 -2.13
CA ASP A 96 -13.39 9.96 -3.00
C ASP A 96 -13.95 11.12 -2.16
N ALA A 97 -13.24 12.22 -2.14
CA ALA A 97 -13.47 13.26 -1.16
C ALA A 97 -14.41 14.34 -1.65
N ALA A 98 -15.67 14.12 -1.49
CA ALA A 98 -16.65 15.22 -1.52
C ALA A 98 -16.41 16.27 -0.40
N THR A 99 -15.64 15.93 0.62
CA THR A 99 -15.39 16.77 1.81
C THR A 99 -13.93 17.21 1.98
N PHE A 100 -13.02 16.71 1.16
CA PHE A 100 -11.60 17.06 1.25
C PHE A 100 -11.35 18.46 0.71
N THR A 101 -11.04 19.39 1.56
CA THR A 101 -10.60 20.72 1.17
C THR A 101 -9.12 20.68 0.81
N ALA A 102 -8.76 21.30 -0.32
CA ALA A 102 -7.38 21.38 -0.77
C ALA A 102 -6.44 21.89 0.33
N ILE A 103 -5.22 21.37 0.36
CA ILE A 103 -4.18 21.86 1.27
C ILE A 103 -3.91 23.32 0.92
N THR A 104 -4.13 24.23 1.85
CA THR A 104 -4.01 25.68 1.62
C THR A 104 -2.57 26.03 1.25
N GLY A 105 -2.37 26.66 0.09
CA GLY A 105 -1.05 27.05 -0.39
C GLY A 105 -0.26 25.94 -1.10
N SER A 106 -0.77 24.71 -1.09
CA SER A 106 -0.16 23.58 -1.79
C SER A 106 -0.60 23.51 -3.24
N ASN A 107 0.25 22.95 -4.10
CA ASN A 107 -0.13 22.53 -5.46
C ASN A 107 -0.78 21.14 -5.48
N PHE A 108 -0.78 20.40 -4.37
CA PHE A 108 -1.51 19.14 -4.26
C PHE A 108 -2.97 19.41 -3.90
N GLY A 109 -3.86 18.94 -4.75
CA GLY A 109 -5.29 19.01 -4.56
C GLY A 109 -5.89 17.66 -4.18
N SER A 110 -7.21 17.64 -3.94
CA SER A 110 -7.94 16.39 -3.64
C SER A 110 -7.74 15.33 -4.70
N ALA A 111 -7.74 15.70 -5.98
CA ALA A 111 -7.50 14.78 -7.09
C ALA A 111 -6.12 14.09 -7.08
N ASP A 112 -5.16 14.60 -6.31
CA ASP A 112 -3.86 13.99 -6.16
C ASP A 112 -3.84 12.86 -5.14
N PHE A 113 -4.81 12.85 -4.22
CA PHE A 113 -4.91 11.88 -3.13
C PHE A 113 -6.07 10.91 -3.30
N CYS A 114 -7.25 11.40 -3.69
CA CYS A 114 -8.48 10.63 -3.70
C CYS A 114 -8.43 9.47 -4.68
N ASP A 115 -8.99 8.32 -4.29
CA ASP A 115 -8.98 7.06 -5.03
C ASP A 115 -7.58 6.54 -5.41
N LYS A 116 -6.53 7.09 -4.82
CA LYS A 116 -5.16 6.66 -5.07
C LYS A 116 -4.58 5.90 -3.88
N LYS A 117 -3.73 4.95 -4.22
CA LYS A 117 -3.00 4.11 -3.27
C LYS A 117 -1.59 4.64 -3.10
N PHE A 118 -1.21 4.86 -1.85
CA PHE A 118 0.13 5.31 -1.49
C PHE A 118 0.81 4.28 -0.61
N MET A 119 2.10 4.11 -0.83
CA MET A 119 2.94 3.35 0.07
C MET A 119 3.42 4.25 1.20
N VAL A 120 3.30 3.78 2.43
CA VAL A 120 3.89 4.43 3.59
C VAL A 120 5.40 4.41 3.45
N THR A 121 6.01 5.58 3.31
CA THR A 121 7.45 5.72 3.07
C THR A 121 8.25 5.54 4.36
N SER A 122 7.81 6.21 5.42
CA SER A 122 8.42 6.08 6.75
C SER A 122 7.42 6.37 7.86
N ILE A 123 7.70 5.84 9.04
CA ILE A 123 6.99 6.16 10.27
C ILE A 123 7.81 7.21 11.00
N VAL A 124 7.22 8.36 11.27
CA VAL A 124 7.86 9.46 12.00
C VAL A 124 7.72 9.22 13.51
N ASP A 125 6.49 8.93 13.94
CA ASP A 125 6.13 8.63 15.32
C ASP A 125 4.82 7.80 15.34
N PRO A 126 4.30 7.39 16.50
CA PRO A 126 3.07 6.58 16.57
C PRO A 126 1.82 7.20 15.92
N VAL A 127 1.79 8.53 15.77
CA VAL A 127 0.65 9.26 15.19
C VAL A 127 0.98 9.96 13.87
N SER A 128 2.22 9.83 13.37
CA SER A 128 2.64 10.51 12.13
C SER A 128 3.44 9.58 11.23
N LEU A 129 3.11 9.60 9.95
CA LEU A 129 3.83 8.87 8.91
C LEU A 129 4.01 9.72 7.66
N THR A 130 4.81 9.27 6.73
CA THR A 130 5.02 9.96 5.46
C THR A 130 4.65 9.10 4.27
N ILE A 131 4.17 9.77 3.22
CA ILE A 131 4.02 9.23 1.86
C ILE A 131 4.81 10.10 0.89
N THR A 132 5.10 9.58 -0.29
CA THR A 132 5.84 10.30 -1.33
C THR A 132 4.94 10.54 -2.54
N MET A 133 4.83 11.79 -2.94
CA MET A 133 4.10 12.22 -4.13
C MET A 133 4.98 12.09 -5.38
N PRO A 134 4.39 11.98 -6.58
CA PRO A 134 5.15 11.87 -7.83
C PRO A 134 5.86 13.17 -8.25
N SER A 135 5.53 14.30 -7.66
CA SER A 135 6.13 15.60 -7.93
C SER A 135 6.45 16.34 -6.64
N ASN A 136 7.30 17.36 -6.74
CA ASN A 136 7.60 18.21 -5.59
C ASN A 136 6.46 19.20 -5.33
N GLU A 137 6.28 19.54 -4.06
CA GLU A 137 5.45 20.64 -3.60
C GLU A 137 6.06 21.97 -4.06
N THR A 138 5.23 22.87 -4.58
CA THR A 138 5.67 24.21 -5.03
C THR A 138 5.13 25.35 -4.15
N GLY A 139 4.24 25.03 -3.23
CA GLY A 139 3.69 25.96 -2.25
C GLY A 139 4.31 25.82 -0.85
N GLY A 140 3.81 26.53 0.11
CA GLY A 140 4.25 26.43 1.51
C GLY A 140 3.45 25.40 2.30
N GLY A 141 4.08 24.68 3.21
CA GLY A 141 3.49 23.64 4.05
C GLY A 141 2.25 24.09 4.81
N ALA A 142 1.11 23.61 4.36
CA ALA A 142 -0.18 23.91 4.97
C ALA A 142 -0.89 22.61 5.32
N THR A 143 -1.68 22.65 6.39
CA THR A 143 -2.57 21.56 6.75
C THR A 143 -3.91 21.74 6.04
N THR A 144 -4.58 20.64 5.76
CA THR A 144 -5.95 20.68 5.26
C THR A 144 -6.93 21.07 6.36
N SER A 145 -7.92 21.87 5.99
CA SER A 145 -9.18 21.94 6.70
C SER A 145 -10.18 21.00 6.02
N GLY A 146 -10.89 20.20 6.79
CA GLY A 146 -11.86 19.23 6.28
C GLY A 146 -11.49 17.80 6.65
N GLY A 147 -12.45 16.90 6.51
CA GLY A 147 -12.30 15.49 6.80
C GLY A 147 -11.98 14.68 5.54
N ILE A 148 -11.12 13.70 5.67
CA ILE A 148 -10.91 12.67 4.67
C ILE A 148 -11.04 11.31 5.31
N THR A 149 -11.58 10.36 4.57
CA THR A 149 -11.63 8.96 4.99
C THR A 149 -10.48 8.21 4.37
N TYR A 150 -9.76 7.46 5.19
CA TYR A 150 -8.71 6.58 4.69
C TYR A 150 -9.03 5.12 4.94
N PHE A 151 -8.43 4.25 4.09
CA PHE A 151 -8.47 2.80 4.20
C PHE A 151 -7.05 2.29 4.32
N ARG A 152 -6.85 1.37 5.25
CA ARG A 152 -5.59 0.66 5.42
C ARG A 152 -5.74 -0.77 4.91
N TYR A 153 -4.83 -1.17 4.06
CA TYR A 153 -4.73 -2.54 3.60
C TYR A 153 -4.01 -3.43 4.60
N TYR A 154 -4.40 -4.70 4.69
CA TYR A 154 -3.60 -5.67 5.42
C TYR A 154 -2.20 -5.79 4.80
N HIS A 155 -1.21 -5.98 5.63
CA HIS A 155 0.15 -6.19 5.17
C HIS A 155 0.27 -7.53 4.44
N VAL A 156 0.88 -7.55 3.25
CA VAL A 156 0.97 -8.74 2.38
C VAL A 156 2.14 -9.65 2.75
N GLY A 157 2.75 -9.41 3.87
CA GLY A 157 3.89 -10.15 4.34
C GLY A 157 5.20 -9.38 4.30
N PRO A 158 6.29 -10.01 4.65
CA PRO A 158 7.56 -9.37 5.00
C PRO A 158 8.42 -9.01 3.78
N ALA A 159 7.85 -8.67 2.64
CA ALA A 159 8.55 -8.56 1.36
C ALA A 159 9.76 -7.61 1.35
N ASP A 160 9.78 -6.64 2.26
CA ASP A 160 10.83 -5.61 2.32
C ASP A 160 11.52 -5.55 3.68
N GLN A 161 11.33 -6.55 4.54
CA GLN A 161 11.99 -6.56 5.83
C GLN A 161 13.40 -7.16 5.71
N VAL A 162 14.37 -6.41 6.19
CA VAL A 162 15.74 -6.91 6.36
C VAL A 162 15.71 -8.06 7.37
N GLY A 163 16.23 -9.21 6.97
CA GLY A 163 16.32 -10.37 7.84
C GLY A 163 15.19 -11.39 7.68
N VAL A 164 14.30 -11.23 6.71
CA VAL A 164 13.26 -12.22 6.41
C VAL A 164 13.85 -13.52 5.87
N PHE A 165 13.32 -14.64 6.33
CA PHE A 165 13.64 -15.94 5.73
C PHE A 165 13.14 -16.01 4.30
N GLY A 166 14.04 -16.15 3.38
CA GLY A 166 13.79 -16.43 2.00
C GLY A 166 14.97 -17.20 1.43
N TYR A 167 14.75 -17.87 0.34
CA TYR A 167 15.83 -18.53 -0.36
C TYR A 167 16.87 -17.48 -0.79
N GLY A 168 18.10 -17.60 -0.29
CA GLY A 168 19.18 -16.66 -0.58
C GLY A 168 19.26 -15.42 0.34
N ILE A 169 18.42 -15.33 1.38
CA ILE A 169 18.47 -14.26 2.38
C ILE A 169 18.90 -14.87 3.72
N SER A 170 20.02 -14.41 4.29
CA SER A 170 20.56 -14.89 5.57
C SER A 170 21.02 -16.34 5.55
N GLN A 171 21.47 -16.85 6.70
CA GLN A 171 21.93 -18.22 6.82
C GLN A 171 20.78 -19.22 6.64
N TRP A 172 21.06 -20.34 5.99
CA TRP A 172 20.16 -21.47 5.91
C TRP A 172 19.77 -21.94 7.32
N GLY A 173 18.47 -21.97 7.60
CA GLY A 173 17.96 -22.32 8.93
C GLY A 173 17.76 -21.14 9.89
N GLY A 174 18.10 -19.93 9.48
CA GLY A 174 17.92 -18.73 10.28
C GLY A 174 18.85 -18.60 11.47
N THR A 175 18.81 -17.47 12.12
CA THR A 175 19.49 -17.25 13.39
C THR A 175 18.48 -17.08 14.51
N VAL A 176 18.83 -17.53 15.69
CA VAL A 176 18.00 -17.39 16.92
C VAL A 176 17.65 -15.94 17.23
N ALA A 177 18.42 -15.00 16.75
CA ALA A 177 18.19 -13.55 16.90
C ALA A 177 17.30 -12.97 15.79
N ASN A 178 16.53 -13.79 15.08
CA ASN A 178 15.70 -13.35 14.01
C ASN A 178 14.45 -12.61 14.52
N PRO A 179 14.31 -11.33 14.26
CA PRO A 179 13.16 -10.54 14.76
C PRO A 179 11.81 -10.93 14.15
N GLN A 180 11.79 -11.90 13.25
CA GLN A 180 10.58 -12.25 12.51
C GLN A 180 9.61 -13.13 13.26
N THR A 181 10.06 -13.81 14.29
CA THR A 181 9.16 -14.58 15.16
C THR A 181 8.07 -13.71 15.79
N THR A 182 8.29 -12.39 15.84
CA THR A 182 7.34 -11.43 16.40
C THR A 182 6.44 -10.76 15.37
N THR A 183 6.78 -10.84 14.07
CA THR A 183 6.05 -10.13 13.01
C THR A 183 5.27 -11.02 12.06
N LEU A 184 5.58 -12.31 12.03
CA LEU A 184 4.86 -13.29 11.24
C LEU A 184 3.78 -13.96 12.09
N ASN A 185 2.69 -13.24 12.35
CA ASN A 185 1.48 -13.86 12.88
C ASN A 185 0.97 -14.92 11.88
N GLY A 186 1.28 -16.18 12.13
CA GLY A 186 0.81 -17.31 11.33
C GLY A 186 1.68 -17.69 10.14
N GLY A 187 2.84 -17.09 9.94
CA GLY A 187 3.85 -17.61 9.02
C GLY A 187 4.53 -18.86 9.57
N LEU A 188 5.06 -19.70 8.70
CA LEU A 188 5.96 -20.78 9.07
C LEU A 188 7.26 -20.15 9.60
N GLY A 189 7.24 -19.70 10.84
CA GLY A 189 8.42 -19.23 11.54
C GLY A 189 9.37 -20.38 11.86
N ALA A 190 10.55 -20.07 12.32
CA ALA A 190 11.53 -21.05 12.78
C ALA A 190 10.95 -22.03 13.82
N ASP A 191 9.94 -21.59 14.55
CA ASP A 191 9.23 -22.37 15.55
C ASP A 191 8.36 -23.48 14.95
N ALA A 192 7.99 -23.39 13.68
CA ALA A 192 7.21 -24.43 12.99
C ALA A 192 8.05 -25.67 12.66
N TYR A 193 9.37 -25.55 12.68
CA TYR A 193 10.30 -26.65 12.51
C TYR A 193 11.13 -26.89 13.77
N GLY A 194 10.60 -26.44 14.90
CA GLY A 194 11.01 -26.74 16.30
C GLY A 194 12.40 -27.18 16.56
N THR A 195 12.55 -27.12 17.31
CA THR A 195 13.37 -27.73 18.35
C THR A 195 12.88 -29.14 18.64
#